data_c808b17de4e8c461a8158ff6aa980b42
#
_entry.id   c808b17de4e8c461a8158ff6aa980b42
#
_cell.length_a   1.000
_cell.length_b   1.000
_cell.length_c   1.000
_cell.angle_alpha   90.00
_cell.angle_beta   90.00
_cell.angle_gamma   90.00
#
_symmetry.space_group_name_H-M   'P 1'
#
loop_
_entity.id
_entity.type
_entity.pdbx_description
1 polymer ?
#
loop_
_entity_poly.entity_id
_entity_poly.type
_entity_poly.pdbx_seq_one_letter_code
_entity_poly.pdbx_strand_id
1 'polypeptide(L)'
;MGQGVDMETKKLYLESIEAAYRDEFSAKVLAIEENKIILDQTLFYPLGGGQNWDLGTLEGPNGTMDVVEVRGRDSIYHTIEDIFELDVGDEVYGKIDFERRYAHMRMHTAQHLVSGIAYEMFDGVRTVGNQIHAEKSRIDFKPIQFTEEMLSELQTAVNEQIQQGLEVTDSQMTRVEINSIMPEDRTNMDLLPSFINDLRVITIGDQQDLCPCAGTHVRNISEIKGLEFIGKKSKGKGTQRVSYTLKQ
;
A
#
# COMPACT_ATOMS: atom_id res chain seq x y z
N MET A 1 0.61 21.00 34.35
CA MET A 1 -0.25 20.33 33.35
C MET A 1 0.55 20.39 32.05
N GLY A 2 1.27 19.29 31.74
CA GLY A 2 2.04 19.19 30.52
C GLY A 2 1.03 19.14 29.35
N GLN A 3 1.19 20.01 28.39
CA GLN A 3 0.56 19.83 27.08
C GLN A 3 1.13 18.52 26.53
N GLY A 4 0.30 17.48 26.37
CA GLY A 4 0.72 16.27 25.67
C GLY A 4 1.21 16.70 24.29
N VAL A 5 2.44 16.37 23.98
CA VAL A 5 2.99 16.54 22.63
C VAL A 5 2.11 15.69 21.73
N ASP A 6 1.50 16.31 20.74
CA ASP A 6 0.81 15.57 19.68
C ASP A 6 1.87 14.77 18.95
N MET A 7 1.81 13.43 19.09
CA MET A 7 2.78 12.51 18.48
C MET A 7 2.29 12.00 17.13
N GLU A 8 1.30 12.68 16.52
CA GLU A 8 0.84 12.32 15.19
C GLU A 8 1.94 12.59 14.16
N THR A 9 2.26 11.56 13.37
CA THR A 9 3.24 11.65 12.28
C THR A 9 2.55 12.00 10.97
N LYS A 10 2.94 13.11 10.34
CA LYS A 10 2.49 13.44 8.98
C LYS A 10 3.06 12.44 7.97
N LYS A 11 2.18 11.79 7.21
CA LYS A 11 2.53 10.76 6.21
C LYS A 11 2.73 11.41 4.85
N LEU A 12 3.95 11.80 4.53
CA LEU A 12 4.30 12.52 3.29
C LEU A 12 3.95 11.72 2.02
N TYR A 13 4.07 10.39 2.07
CA TYR A 13 3.74 9.49 0.95
C TYR A 13 2.25 9.44 0.58
N LEU A 14 1.37 10.00 1.43
CA LEU A 14 -0.08 10.10 1.17
C LEU A 14 -0.51 11.44 0.54
N GLU A 15 0.40 12.40 0.40
CA GLU A 15 0.08 13.72 -0.15
C GLU A 15 -0.39 13.64 -1.60
N SER A 16 0.17 12.71 -2.38
CA SER A 16 -0.24 12.40 -3.76
C SER A 16 0.44 11.12 -4.25
N ILE A 17 0.02 10.62 -5.43
CA ILE A 17 0.75 9.54 -6.14
C ILE A 17 2.22 9.95 -6.35
N GLU A 18 2.49 11.19 -6.78
CA GLU A 18 3.85 11.69 -7.02
C GLU A 18 4.68 11.76 -5.72
N ALA A 19 4.07 12.06 -4.59
CA ALA A 19 4.76 12.08 -3.31
C ALA A 19 5.32 10.70 -2.91
N ALA A 20 4.68 9.61 -3.36
CA ALA A 20 5.17 8.25 -3.11
C ALA A 20 6.48 7.90 -3.85
N TYR A 21 6.85 8.70 -4.87
CA TYR A 21 8.13 8.55 -5.61
C TYR A 21 9.30 9.29 -4.96
N ARG A 22 9.06 10.07 -3.91
CA ARG A 22 10.14 10.71 -3.16
C ARG A 22 10.84 9.67 -2.30
N ASP A 23 12.15 9.76 -2.21
CA ASP A 23 12.98 8.84 -1.42
C ASP A 23 13.69 9.53 -0.24
N GLU A 24 13.69 10.86 -0.19
CA GLU A 24 14.42 11.66 0.80
C GLU A 24 13.51 12.70 1.46
N PHE A 25 13.71 12.93 2.76
CA PHE A 25 12.96 13.92 3.53
C PHE A 25 13.73 14.34 4.78
N SER A 26 13.40 15.51 5.33
CA SER A 26 13.85 15.94 6.67
C SER A 26 12.70 15.87 7.65
N ALA A 27 13.00 15.57 8.90
CA ALA A 27 12.01 15.49 9.97
C ALA A 27 12.63 15.84 11.33
N LYS A 28 11.77 16.08 12.32
CA LYS A 28 12.16 16.25 13.73
C LYS A 28 11.77 15.04 14.55
N VAL A 29 12.63 14.68 15.49
CA VAL A 29 12.36 13.64 16.46
C VAL A 29 11.35 14.14 17.49
N LEU A 30 10.19 13.50 17.57
CA LEU A 30 9.14 13.78 18.56
C LEU A 30 9.30 12.95 19.83
N ALA A 31 9.70 11.68 19.69
CA ALA A 31 9.91 10.77 20.82
C ALA A 31 10.90 9.66 20.44
N ILE A 32 11.53 9.11 21.48
CA ILE A 32 12.42 7.94 21.39
C ILE A 32 11.97 6.96 22.48
N GLU A 33 11.61 5.74 22.08
CA GLU A 33 11.18 4.66 22.96
C GLU A 33 12.05 3.43 22.69
N GLU A 34 13.03 3.21 23.54
CA GLU A 34 14.06 2.16 23.33
C GLU A 34 14.76 2.35 21.98
N ASN A 35 14.55 1.44 21.02
CA ASN A 35 15.10 1.52 19.68
C ASN A 35 14.07 2.00 18.62
N LYS A 36 12.98 2.66 19.04
CA LYS A 36 11.94 3.19 18.16
C LYS A 36 11.93 4.70 18.20
N ILE A 37 11.91 5.31 17.03
CA ILE A 37 11.87 6.76 16.85
C ILE A 37 10.53 7.14 16.26
N ILE A 38 9.87 8.17 16.83
CA ILE A 38 8.69 8.82 16.28
C ILE A 38 9.12 10.16 15.74
N LEU A 39 8.74 10.44 14.49
CA LEU A 39 9.05 11.66 13.76
C LEU A 39 7.78 12.51 13.56
N ASP A 40 7.93 13.82 13.40
CA ASP A 40 6.83 14.74 13.05
C ASP A 40 6.27 14.45 11.65
N GLN A 41 7.11 13.96 10.73
CA GLN A 41 6.72 13.56 9.39
C GLN A 41 7.61 12.44 8.86
N THR A 42 7.09 11.67 7.86
CA THR A 42 7.86 10.56 7.29
C THR A 42 7.43 10.22 5.87
N LEU A 43 8.40 9.76 5.06
CA LEU A 43 8.15 9.03 3.80
C LEU A 43 8.06 7.52 4.00
N PHE A 44 8.55 6.97 5.14
CA PHE A 44 8.50 5.53 5.40
C PHE A 44 7.06 5.04 5.51
N TYR A 45 6.69 4.08 4.67
CA TYR A 45 5.41 3.39 4.74
C TYR A 45 5.43 2.37 5.89
N PRO A 46 4.48 2.43 6.84
CA PRO A 46 4.35 1.41 7.88
C PRO A 46 3.64 0.18 7.35
N LEU A 47 3.82 -0.97 7.99
CA LEU A 47 2.99 -2.14 7.70
C LEU A 47 1.50 -1.80 7.83
N GLY A 48 0.76 -1.93 6.74
CA GLY A 48 -0.68 -1.64 6.74
C GLY A 48 -1.34 -2.00 5.42
N GLY A 49 -2.67 -2.21 5.41
CA GLY A 49 -3.43 -2.48 4.19
C GLY A 49 -2.95 -3.70 3.37
N GLY A 50 -2.21 -4.61 3.99
CA GLY A 50 -1.57 -5.73 3.31
C GLY A 50 -0.19 -5.42 2.72
N GLN A 51 0.18 -4.15 2.55
CA GLN A 51 1.50 -3.75 2.07
C GLN A 51 2.54 -3.82 3.18
N ASN A 52 3.71 -4.37 2.86
CA ASN A 52 4.84 -4.44 3.79
C ASN A 52 5.49 -3.06 3.97
N TRP A 53 6.25 -2.90 5.08
CA TRP A 53 6.91 -1.63 5.42
C TRP A 53 8.14 -1.36 4.57
N ASP A 54 8.53 -0.10 4.51
CA ASP A 54 9.78 0.32 3.92
C ASP A 54 10.97 0.07 4.83
N LEU A 55 12.13 0.00 4.21
CA LEU A 55 13.46 0.01 4.81
C LEU A 55 14.18 1.28 4.36
N GLY A 56 15.29 1.60 5.00
CA GLY A 56 16.13 2.73 4.64
C GLY A 56 16.97 3.22 5.81
N THR A 57 17.30 4.51 5.83
CA THR A 57 18.18 5.09 6.84
C THR A 57 17.62 6.39 7.40
N LEU A 58 18.00 6.71 8.63
CA LEU A 58 17.88 8.03 9.26
C LEU A 58 19.29 8.53 9.61
N GLU A 59 19.70 9.66 9.07
CA GLU A 59 20.93 10.36 9.43
C GLU A 59 20.61 11.44 10.45
N GLY A 60 21.18 11.32 11.63
CA GLY A 60 21.11 12.28 12.73
C GLY A 60 22.45 12.98 12.94
N PRO A 61 22.55 13.85 13.98
CA PRO A 61 23.76 14.62 14.26
C PRO A 61 25.01 13.77 14.49
N ASN A 62 24.86 12.55 14.97
CA ASN A 62 25.96 11.69 15.40
C ASN A 62 26.15 10.43 14.52
N GLY A 63 25.42 10.30 13.43
CA GLY A 63 25.60 9.19 12.49
C GLY A 63 24.33 8.75 11.77
N THR A 64 24.48 7.73 10.95
CA THR A 64 23.40 7.13 10.16
C THR A 64 22.92 5.83 10.83
N MET A 65 21.63 5.67 10.91
CA MET A 65 20.94 4.55 11.56
C MET A 65 20.07 3.80 10.55
N ASP A 66 20.11 2.47 10.54
CA ASP A 66 19.28 1.65 9.68
C ASP A 66 17.86 1.50 10.24
N VAL A 67 16.85 1.83 9.43
CA VAL A 67 15.43 1.60 9.72
C VAL A 67 15.05 0.21 9.24
N VAL A 68 14.83 -0.71 10.18
CA VAL A 68 14.59 -2.13 9.89
C VAL A 68 13.11 -2.53 9.93
N GLU A 69 12.28 -1.74 10.60
CA GLU A 69 10.82 -1.94 10.64
C GLU A 69 10.10 -0.61 10.84
N VAL A 70 8.92 -0.48 10.22
CA VAL A 70 8.04 0.68 10.39
C VAL A 70 6.63 0.22 10.72
N ARG A 71 6.08 0.71 11.83
CA ARG A 71 4.77 0.34 12.37
C ARG A 71 4.01 1.57 12.85
N GLY A 72 2.71 1.39 13.02
CA GLY A 72 1.85 2.41 13.60
C GLY A 72 0.79 2.91 12.63
N ARG A 73 -0.08 3.80 13.12
CA ARG A 73 -1.17 4.37 12.34
C ARG A 73 -1.16 5.91 12.45
N ASP A 74 -1.36 6.43 13.62
CA ASP A 74 -1.35 7.89 13.86
C ASP A 74 0.08 8.33 14.20
N SER A 75 0.71 7.74 15.19
CA SER A 75 2.15 7.80 15.41
C SER A 75 2.86 6.68 14.62
N ILE A 76 3.90 7.05 13.87
CA ILE A 76 4.69 6.08 13.11
C ILE A 76 6.00 5.82 13.83
N TYR A 77 6.20 4.56 14.19
CA TYR A 77 7.38 4.05 14.89
C TYR A 77 8.38 3.51 13.89
N HIS A 78 9.57 4.11 13.86
CA HIS A 78 10.70 3.64 13.05
C HIS A 78 11.63 2.86 13.97
N THR A 79 11.67 1.52 13.82
CA THR A 79 12.57 0.64 14.58
C THR A 79 13.95 0.72 13.97
N ILE A 80 14.93 1.07 14.77
CA ILE A 80 16.34 1.24 14.41
C ILE A 80 17.13 0.03 14.89
N GLU A 81 18.04 -0.49 14.07
CA GLU A 81 18.88 -1.63 14.45
C GLU A 81 19.87 -1.24 15.55
N ASP A 82 20.68 -0.20 15.32
CA ASP A 82 21.61 0.38 16.28
C ASP A 82 21.34 1.86 16.43
N ILE A 83 20.88 2.28 17.61
CA ILE A 83 20.61 3.69 17.90
C ILE A 83 21.88 4.39 18.36
N PHE A 84 22.25 5.48 17.69
CA PHE A 84 23.29 6.40 18.14
C PHE A 84 22.70 7.48 19.05
N GLU A 85 23.56 8.34 19.63
CA GLU A 85 23.09 9.48 20.42
C GLU A 85 22.19 10.38 19.60
N LEU A 86 20.92 10.43 19.99
CA LEU A 86 19.85 11.19 19.37
C LEU A 86 18.92 11.71 20.46
N ASP A 87 18.58 12.99 20.40
CA ASP A 87 17.70 13.62 21.36
C ASP A 87 16.35 14.00 20.73
N VAL A 88 15.33 14.12 21.58
CA VAL A 88 14.02 14.69 21.17
C VAL A 88 14.24 16.14 20.75
N GLY A 89 13.73 16.49 19.56
CA GLY A 89 13.91 17.78 18.92
C GLY A 89 15.04 17.85 17.90
N ASP A 90 15.87 16.83 17.80
CA ASP A 90 16.90 16.77 16.76
C ASP A 90 16.27 16.70 15.37
N GLU A 91 16.95 17.31 14.40
CA GLU A 91 16.63 17.15 12.98
C GLU A 91 17.33 15.90 12.44
N VAL A 92 16.58 15.09 11.71
CA VAL A 92 17.09 13.90 11.01
C VAL A 92 16.77 13.99 9.52
N TYR A 93 17.65 13.41 8.71
CA TYR A 93 17.46 13.24 7.29
C TYR A 93 17.15 11.78 6.98
N GLY A 94 15.96 11.52 6.44
CA GLY A 94 15.49 10.18 6.11
C GLY A 94 15.68 9.86 4.64
N LYS A 95 16.13 8.64 4.36
CA LYS A 95 16.23 8.08 3.01
C LYS A 95 15.66 6.67 2.98
N ILE A 96 14.62 6.46 2.16
CA ILE A 96 14.02 5.13 2.00
C ILE A 96 14.78 4.31 0.94
N ASP A 97 14.75 2.98 1.07
CA ASP A 97 15.09 2.05 -0.01
C ASP A 97 14.03 2.16 -1.11
N PHE A 98 14.32 2.98 -2.11
CA PHE A 98 13.37 3.27 -3.17
C PHE A 98 13.13 2.08 -4.10
N GLU A 99 14.10 1.20 -4.30
CA GLU A 99 13.90 -0.02 -5.11
C GLU A 99 12.84 -0.92 -4.47
N ARG A 100 12.93 -1.11 -3.16
CA ARG A 100 11.93 -1.84 -2.37
C ARG A 100 10.56 -1.14 -2.38
N ARG A 101 10.52 0.19 -2.17
CA ARG A 101 9.30 0.99 -2.24
C ARG A 101 8.64 0.83 -3.61
N TYR A 102 9.37 1.00 -4.68
CA TYR A 102 8.86 0.93 -6.04
C TYR A 102 8.34 -0.46 -6.39
N ALA A 103 9.02 -1.52 -5.93
CA ALA A 103 8.52 -2.87 -6.06
C ALA A 103 7.16 -3.05 -5.35
N HIS A 104 7.00 -2.53 -4.12
CA HIS A 104 5.71 -2.54 -3.42
C HIS A 104 4.63 -1.74 -4.15
N MET A 105 4.96 -0.56 -4.69
CA MET A 105 4.02 0.27 -5.47
C MET A 105 3.48 -0.50 -6.69
N ARG A 106 4.37 -1.13 -7.46
CA ARG A 106 4.01 -1.97 -8.60
C ARG A 106 3.12 -3.15 -8.20
N MET A 107 3.51 -3.88 -7.16
CA MET A 107 2.76 -5.01 -6.62
C MET A 107 1.39 -4.59 -6.09
N HIS A 108 1.29 -3.44 -5.40
CA HIS A 108 0.03 -2.96 -4.85
C HIS A 108 -0.93 -2.53 -5.96
N THR A 109 -0.43 -1.79 -6.94
CA THR A 109 -1.26 -1.39 -8.09
C THR A 109 -1.71 -2.61 -8.90
N ALA A 110 -0.85 -3.62 -9.06
CA ALA A 110 -1.23 -4.89 -9.69
C ALA A 110 -2.33 -5.61 -8.90
N GLN A 111 -2.31 -5.57 -7.56
CA GLN A 111 -3.37 -6.16 -6.73
C GLN A 111 -4.72 -5.48 -6.98
N HIS A 112 -4.75 -4.15 -7.04
CA HIS A 112 -5.97 -3.40 -7.37
C HIS A 112 -6.51 -3.79 -8.75
N LEU A 113 -5.65 -3.78 -9.76
CA LEU A 113 -6.02 -4.15 -11.13
C LEU A 113 -6.59 -5.58 -11.22
N VAL A 114 -5.90 -6.55 -10.60
CA VAL A 114 -6.37 -7.94 -10.55
C VAL A 114 -7.71 -8.06 -9.84
N SER A 115 -7.90 -7.33 -8.74
CA SER A 115 -9.15 -7.37 -7.96
C SER A 115 -10.33 -6.80 -8.74
N GLY A 116 -10.15 -5.68 -9.45
CA GLY A 116 -11.18 -5.07 -10.29
C GLY A 116 -11.58 -5.97 -11.45
N ILE A 117 -10.60 -6.51 -12.19
CA ILE A 117 -10.87 -7.40 -13.34
C ILE A 117 -11.51 -8.71 -12.87
N ALA A 118 -11.04 -9.31 -11.75
CA ALA A 118 -11.62 -10.54 -11.22
C ALA A 118 -13.10 -10.34 -10.79
N TYR A 119 -13.42 -9.20 -10.19
CA TYR A 119 -14.81 -8.85 -9.82
C TYR A 119 -15.73 -8.83 -11.05
N GLU A 120 -15.27 -8.26 -12.16
CA GLU A 120 -16.04 -8.16 -13.40
C GLU A 120 -16.15 -9.50 -14.14
N MET A 121 -15.05 -10.25 -14.21
CA MET A 121 -15.02 -11.52 -14.94
C MET A 121 -15.77 -12.66 -14.25
N PHE A 122 -15.86 -12.62 -12.91
CA PHE A 122 -16.33 -13.76 -12.11
C PHE A 122 -17.51 -13.40 -11.19
N ASP A 123 -18.48 -12.64 -11.73
CA ASP A 123 -19.78 -12.35 -11.10
C ASP A 123 -19.66 -11.82 -9.65
N GLY A 124 -18.89 -10.74 -9.47
CA GLY A 124 -18.77 -10.07 -8.19
C GLY A 124 -17.91 -10.80 -7.16
N VAL A 125 -16.94 -11.61 -7.60
CA VAL A 125 -15.99 -12.22 -6.68
C VAL A 125 -15.17 -11.14 -5.96
N ARG A 126 -15.09 -11.25 -4.62
CA ARG A 126 -14.46 -10.21 -3.77
C ARG A 126 -13.06 -10.57 -3.35
N THR A 127 -12.21 -9.57 -3.25
CA THR A 127 -10.96 -9.65 -2.49
C THR A 127 -11.27 -9.58 -1.00
N VAL A 128 -10.95 -10.64 -0.26
CA VAL A 128 -11.18 -10.73 1.20
C VAL A 128 -9.90 -10.71 2.02
N GLY A 129 -8.76 -10.55 1.36
CA GLY A 129 -7.45 -10.40 1.98
C GLY A 129 -6.36 -10.30 0.94
N ASN A 130 -5.28 -9.67 1.31
CA ASN A 130 -4.08 -9.55 0.47
C ASN A 130 -2.81 -9.57 1.33
N GLN A 131 -1.68 -9.72 0.66
CA GLN A 131 -0.36 -9.47 1.23
C GLN A 131 0.56 -9.04 0.09
N ILE A 132 1.10 -7.84 0.23
CA ILE A 132 1.92 -7.19 -0.78
C ILE A 132 3.39 -7.19 -0.30
N HIS A 133 4.21 -7.94 -1.01
CA HIS A 133 5.66 -8.00 -0.84
C HIS A 133 6.35 -7.66 -2.15
N ALA A 134 7.62 -7.27 -2.10
CA ALA A 134 8.37 -6.83 -3.27
C ALA A 134 8.53 -7.91 -4.36
N GLU A 135 8.73 -9.17 -3.98
CA GLU A 135 9.03 -10.26 -4.94
C GLU A 135 7.80 -11.08 -5.31
N LYS A 136 6.94 -11.34 -4.31
CA LYS A 136 5.78 -12.21 -4.44
C LYS A 136 4.66 -11.73 -3.56
N SER A 137 3.50 -11.53 -4.15
CA SER A 137 2.29 -11.08 -3.46
C SER A 137 1.17 -12.12 -3.57
N ARG A 138 0.12 -11.93 -2.80
CA ARG A 138 -1.04 -12.82 -2.81
C ARG A 138 -2.35 -12.08 -2.58
N ILE A 139 -3.41 -12.63 -3.16
CA ILE A 139 -4.78 -12.15 -2.99
C ILE A 139 -5.64 -13.34 -2.59
N ASP A 140 -6.54 -13.14 -1.63
CA ASP A 140 -7.54 -14.11 -1.21
C ASP A 140 -8.90 -13.67 -1.79
N PHE A 141 -9.47 -14.49 -2.65
CA PHE A 141 -10.75 -14.24 -3.33
C PHE A 141 -11.88 -15.09 -2.74
N LYS A 142 -13.10 -14.55 -2.73
CA LYS A 142 -14.32 -15.24 -2.26
C LYS A 142 -15.57 -14.63 -2.91
N PRO A 143 -16.61 -15.42 -3.25
CA PRO A 143 -16.62 -16.89 -3.27
C PRO A 143 -16.12 -17.39 -4.62
N ILE A 144 -15.07 -18.20 -4.67
CA ILE A 144 -14.56 -18.75 -5.94
C ILE A 144 -13.69 -19.97 -5.73
N GLN A 145 -13.65 -20.82 -6.77
CA GLN A 145 -12.69 -21.90 -6.95
C GLN A 145 -12.12 -21.78 -8.38
N PHE A 146 -10.98 -21.12 -8.52
CA PHE A 146 -10.34 -20.93 -9.83
C PHE A 146 -9.89 -22.25 -10.45
N THR A 147 -10.27 -22.51 -11.70
CA THR A 147 -9.62 -23.49 -12.54
C THR A 147 -8.30 -22.93 -13.08
N GLU A 148 -7.48 -23.75 -13.74
CA GLU A 148 -6.28 -23.26 -14.43
C GLU A 148 -6.65 -22.36 -15.61
N GLU A 149 -7.73 -22.69 -16.31
CA GLU A 149 -8.27 -21.90 -17.43
C GLU A 149 -8.71 -20.50 -16.97
N MET A 150 -9.52 -20.42 -15.91
CA MET A 150 -9.95 -19.14 -15.32
C MET A 150 -8.76 -18.26 -14.92
N LEU A 151 -7.71 -18.83 -14.33
CA LEU A 151 -6.50 -18.07 -13.98
C LEU A 151 -5.73 -17.61 -15.21
N SER A 152 -5.66 -18.44 -16.25
CA SER A 152 -5.03 -18.08 -17.53
C SER A 152 -5.77 -16.93 -18.21
N GLU A 153 -7.10 -16.97 -18.23
CA GLU A 153 -7.95 -15.90 -18.77
C GLU A 153 -7.79 -14.61 -17.98
N LEU A 154 -7.83 -14.67 -16.65
CA LEU A 154 -7.62 -13.51 -15.78
C LEU A 154 -6.21 -12.91 -15.99
N GLN A 155 -5.17 -13.74 -16.07
CA GLN A 155 -3.81 -13.27 -16.33
C GLN A 155 -3.70 -12.57 -17.69
N THR A 156 -4.34 -13.12 -18.71
CA THR A 156 -4.38 -12.52 -20.04
C THR A 156 -5.06 -11.15 -19.99
N ALA A 157 -6.25 -11.06 -19.42
CA ALA A 157 -7.00 -9.80 -19.29
C ALA A 157 -6.21 -8.74 -18.49
N VAL A 158 -5.57 -9.12 -17.38
CA VAL A 158 -4.72 -8.22 -16.60
C VAL A 158 -3.54 -7.71 -17.42
N ASN A 159 -2.85 -8.60 -18.15
CA ASN A 159 -1.69 -8.19 -18.96
C ASN A 159 -2.08 -7.33 -20.16
N GLU A 160 -3.23 -7.57 -20.77
CA GLU A 160 -3.79 -6.70 -21.82
C GLU A 160 -4.10 -5.30 -21.28
N GLN A 161 -4.67 -5.22 -20.07
CA GLN A 161 -4.95 -3.94 -19.43
C GLN A 161 -3.66 -3.19 -19.09
N ILE A 162 -2.63 -3.87 -18.58
CA ILE A 162 -1.31 -3.28 -18.30
C ILE A 162 -0.73 -2.62 -19.56
N GLN A 163 -0.89 -3.25 -20.73
CA GLN A 163 -0.39 -2.71 -22.00
C GLN A 163 -1.12 -1.43 -22.45
N GLN A 164 -2.34 -1.20 -21.99
CA GLN A 164 -3.09 0.04 -22.30
C GLN A 164 -2.49 1.27 -21.60
N GLY A 165 -1.72 1.09 -20.52
CA GLY A 165 -1.01 2.18 -19.86
C GLY A 165 -1.95 3.20 -19.21
N LEU A 166 -2.99 2.74 -18.53
CA LEU A 166 -3.94 3.62 -17.85
C LEU A 166 -3.27 4.37 -16.69
N GLU A 167 -3.67 5.63 -16.52
CA GLU A 167 -3.22 6.47 -15.42
C GLU A 167 -3.78 5.96 -14.08
N VAL A 168 -2.99 6.11 -13.03
CA VAL A 168 -3.40 5.86 -11.65
C VAL A 168 -3.41 7.18 -10.92
N THR A 169 -4.56 7.56 -10.40
CA THR A 169 -4.77 8.83 -9.71
C THR A 169 -5.25 8.61 -8.28
N ASP A 170 -5.07 9.62 -7.45
CA ASP A 170 -5.64 9.66 -6.12
C ASP A 170 -6.53 10.89 -5.92
N SER A 171 -7.55 10.74 -5.10
CA SER A 171 -8.48 11.80 -4.73
C SER A 171 -9.00 11.60 -3.30
N GLN A 172 -9.57 12.66 -2.73
CA GLN A 172 -10.34 12.56 -1.50
C GLN A 172 -11.82 12.46 -1.87
N MET A 173 -12.50 11.46 -1.36
CA MET A 173 -13.93 11.24 -1.62
C MET A 173 -14.65 10.86 -0.33
N THR A 174 -15.90 11.28 -0.23
CA THR A 174 -16.79 10.81 0.84
C THR A 174 -17.29 9.39 0.56
N ARG A 175 -17.68 8.68 1.60
CA ARG A 175 -18.33 7.36 1.47
C ARG A 175 -19.54 7.40 0.52
N VAL A 176 -20.33 8.47 0.57
CA VAL A 176 -21.51 8.64 -0.28
C VAL A 176 -21.11 8.76 -1.75
N GLU A 177 -20.08 9.55 -2.05
CA GLU A 177 -19.57 9.69 -3.43
C GLU A 177 -19.03 8.36 -3.95
N ILE A 178 -18.24 7.64 -3.17
CA ILE A 178 -17.72 6.32 -3.56
C ILE A 178 -18.85 5.36 -3.89
N ASN A 179 -19.85 5.25 -2.99
CA ASN A 179 -20.99 4.33 -3.15
C ASN A 179 -21.92 4.73 -4.31
N SER A 180 -21.87 5.98 -4.76
CA SER A 180 -22.61 6.42 -5.95
C SER A 180 -21.96 5.96 -7.26
N ILE A 181 -20.67 5.61 -7.23
CA ILE A 181 -19.89 5.20 -8.41
C ILE A 181 -19.71 3.68 -8.43
N MET A 182 -19.37 3.10 -7.29
CA MET A 182 -19.02 1.68 -7.16
C MET A 182 -19.88 0.98 -6.11
N PRO A 183 -20.25 -0.30 -6.31
CA PRO A 183 -20.90 -1.10 -5.27
C PRO A 183 -20.01 -1.24 -4.02
N GLU A 184 -20.63 -1.22 -2.84
CA GLU A 184 -19.91 -1.32 -1.54
C GLU A 184 -19.08 -2.60 -1.40
N ASP A 185 -19.55 -3.69 -1.96
CA ASP A 185 -18.87 -4.98 -1.94
C ASP A 185 -17.66 -5.02 -2.87
N ARG A 186 -17.63 -4.24 -3.95
CA ARG A 186 -16.44 -4.09 -4.82
C ARG A 186 -15.33 -3.30 -4.13
N THR A 187 -15.70 -2.23 -3.46
CA THR A 187 -14.77 -1.31 -2.78
C THR A 187 -14.38 -1.77 -1.37
N ASN A 188 -14.98 -2.84 -0.86
CA ASN A 188 -14.87 -3.30 0.52
C ASN A 188 -15.22 -2.21 1.57
N MET A 189 -16.08 -1.27 1.21
CA MET A 189 -16.54 -0.20 2.10
C MET A 189 -17.27 -0.72 3.33
N ASP A 190 -17.92 -1.87 3.22
CA ASP A 190 -18.58 -2.59 4.31
C ASP A 190 -17.60 -3.07 5.40
N LEU A 191 -16.30 -3.18 5.08
CA LEU A 191 -15.25 -3.56 6.03
C LEU A 191 -14.64 -2.35 6.76
N LEU A 192 -14.89 -1.13 6.31
CA LEU A 192 -14.37 0.08 6.93
C LEU A 192 -15.34 0.59 8.01
N PRO A 193 -14.83 1.09 9.16
CA PRO A 193 -15.65 1.68 10.19
C PRO A 193 -16.57 2.78 9.65
N SER A 194 -17.85 2.76 10.04
CA SER A 194 -18.88 3.67 9.49
C SER A 194 -18.65 5.15 9.80
N PHE A 195 -17.84 5.45 10.83
CA PHE A 195 -17.52 6.83 11.22
C PHE A 195 -16.43 7.47 10.32
N ILE A 196 -15.73 6.68 9.49
CA ILE A 196 -14.75 7.20 8.54
C ILE A 196 -15.50 7.62 7.27
N ASN A 197 -15.62 8.92 7.04
CA ASN A 197 -16.37 9.47 5.91
C ASN A 197 -15.47 10.00 4.80
N ASP A 198 -14.32 10.60 5.15
CA ASP A 198 -13.37 11.15 4.18
C ASP A 198 -12.26 10.13 3.93
N LEU A 199 -12.15 9.69 2.69
CA LEU A 199 -11.28 8.58 2.31
C LEU A 199 -10.40 8.97 1.13
N ARG A 200 -9.11 8.65 1.24
CA ARG A 200 -8.25 8.65 0.06
C ARG A 200 -8.63 7.48 -0.82
N VAL A 201 -8.89 7.75 -2.08
CA VAL A 201 -9.32 6.79 -3.10
C VAL A 201 -8.27 6.71 -4.18
N ILE A 202 -7.93 5.49 -4.58
CA ILE A 202 -7.11 5.22 -5.76
C ILE A 202 -8.04 4.86 -6.91
N THR A 203 -7.82 5.49 -8.06
CA THR A 203 -8.57 5.23 -9.30
C THR A 203 -7.60 4.82 -10.40
N ILE A 204 -7.94 3.77 -11.15
CA ILE A 204 -7.21 3.31 -12.33
C ILE A 204 -8.06 3.61 -13.56
N GLY A 205 -7.52 4.41 -14.49
CA GLY A 205 -8.21 4.82 -15.71
C GLY A 205 -9.56 5.48 -15.44
N ASP A 206 -10.49 5.29 -16.34
CA ASP A 206 -11.88 5.77 -16.20
C ASP A 206 -12.70 4.81 -15.32
N GLN A 207 -12.26 4.61 -14.06
CA GLN A 207 -12.93 3.74 -13.06
C GLN A 207 -12.85 2.24 -13.36
N GLN A 208 -11.81 1.77 -14.01
CA GLN A 208 -11.48 0.33 -14.09
C GLN A 208 -11.31 -0.29 -12.70
N ASP A 209 -10.71 0.47 -11.80
CA ASP A 209 -10.76 0.25 -10.35
C ASP A 209 -10.92 1.60 -9.64
N LEU A 210 -11.71 1.62 -8.58
CA LEU A 210 -11.88 2.75 -7.67
C LEU A 210 -12.05 2.18 -6.26
N CYS A 211 -11.05 2.40 -5.41
CA CYS A 211 -11.02 1.76 -4.09
C CYS A 211 -10.37 2.65 -3.04
N PRO A 212 -10.95 2.77 -1.83
CA PRO A 212 -10.30 3.40 -0.69
C PRO A 212 -8.98 2.72 -0.36
N CYS A 213 -7.88 3.47 -0.41
CA CYS A 213 -6.56 2.90 -0.16
C CYS A 213 -5.58 3.94 0.41
N ALA A 214 -4.90 3.56 1.50
CA ALA A 214 -3.82 4.33 2.11
C ALA A 214 -2.42 3.79 1.74
N GLY A 215 -2.33 2.93 0.73
CA GLY A 215 -1.07 2.38 0.23
C GLY A 215 -0.37 3.27 -0.78
N THR A 216 0.80 2.81 -1.22
CA THR A 216 1.57 3.48 -2.26
C THR A 216 1.37 2.80 -3.61
N HIS A 217 1.23 3.59 -4.67
CA HIS A 217 0.90 3.12 -6.01
C HIS A 217 1.81 3.75 -7.07
N VAL A 218 1.95 3.08 -8.21
CA VAL A 218 2.58 3.67 -9.40
C VAL A 218 1.61 4.65 -10.07
N ARG A 219 2.14 5.60 -10.84
CA ARG A 219 1.34 6.63 -11.56
C ARG A 219 0.68 6.12 -12.83
N ASN A 220 1.17 4.99 -13.35
CA ASN A 220 0.64 4.38 -14.57
C ASN A 220 0.78 2.84 -14.47
N ILE A 221 -0.26 2.11 -14.87
CA ILE A 221 -0.24 0.64 -14.79
C ILE A 221 0.79 0.00 -15.71
N SER A 222 1.29 0.69 -16.75
CA SER A 222 2.39 0.19 -17.60
C SER A 222 3.68 -0.06 -16.82
N GLU A 223 3.87 0.62 -15.70
CA GLU A 223 5.02 0.41 -14.79
C GLU A 223 5.01 -0.98 -14.14
N ILE A 224 3.86 -1.67 -14.11
CA ILE A 224 3.75 -3.07 -13.66
C ILE A 224 4.54 -4.00 -14.60
N LYS A 225 4.67 -3.66 -15.90
CA LYS A 225 5.36 -4.39 -16.98
C LYS A 225 4.76 -5.74 -17.36
N GLY A 226 4.10 -6.42 -16.44
CA GLY A 226 3.40 -7.68 -16.63
C GLY A 226 3.29 -8.48 -15.34
N LEU A 227 2.29 -9.35 -15.30
CA LEU A 227 1.95 -10.17 -14.13
C LEU A 227 1.92 -11.65 -14.52
N GLU A 228 2.36 -12.50 -13.61
CA GLU A 228 2.26 -13.96 -13.71
C GLU A 228 1.67 -14.53 -12.41
N PHE A 229 0.62 -15.35 -12.53
CA PHE A 229 0.15 -16.17 -11.40
C PHE A 229 1.04 -17.36 -11.21
N ILE A 230 1.60 -17.51 -10.00
CA ILE A 230 2.59 -18.53 -9.67
C ILE A 230 2.05 -19.62 -8.74
N GLY A 231 0.77 -19.61 -8.47
CA GLY A 231 0.10 -20.68 -7.73
C GLY A 231 -1.22 -20.27 -7.10
N LYS A 232 -2.01 -21.29 -6.78
CA LYS A 232 -3.27 -21.14 -6.05
C LYS A 232 -3.36 -22.10 -4.89
N LYS A 233 -4.12 -21.75 -3.85
CA LYS A 233 -4.34 -22.58 -2.65
C LYS A 233 -5.72 -22.34 -2.08
N SER A 234 -6.46 -23.43 -1.83
CA SER A 234 -7.72 -23.34 -1.08
C SER A 234 -7.47 -22.90 0.37
N LYS A 235 -8.30 -21.98 0.85
CA LYS A 235 -8.31 -21.48 2.25
C LYS A 235 -9.55 -21.94 3.01
N GLY A 236 -10.37 -22.80 2.38
CA GLY A 236 -11.65 -23.24 2.93
C GLY A 236 -12.76 -22.20 2.82
N LYS A 237 -14.00 -22.62 3.13
CA LYS A 237 -15.21 -21.77 3.15
C LYS A 237 -15.42 -20.93 1.87
N GLY A 238 -15.10 -21.47 0.70
CA GLY A 238 -15.23 -20.79 -0.59
C GLY A 238 -14.18 -19.72 -0.86
N THR A 239 -13.09 -19.67 -0.07
CA THR A 239 -11.98 -18.75 -0.28
C THR A 239 -10.82 -19.43 -0.98
N GLN A 240 -10.32 -18.81 -2.03
CA GLN A 240 -9.12 -19.25 -2.71
C GLN A 240 -8.06 -18.16 -2.74
N ARG A 241 -6.85 -18.51 -2.36
CA ARG A 241 -5.64 -17.69 -2.46
C ARG A 241 -4.99 -17.88 -3.81
N VAL A 242 -4.65 -16.77 -4.46
CA VAL A 242 -3.82 -16.74 -5.66
C VAL A 242 -2.54 -15.97 -5.35
N SER A 243 -1.40 -16.51 -5.75
CA SER A 243 -0.10 -15.83 -5.60
C SER A 243 0.39 -15.38 -6.98
N TYR A 244 1.04 -14.22 -7.01
CA TYR A 244 1.55 -13.65 -8.25
C TYR A 244 2.92 -12.98 -8.06
N THR A 245 3.63 -12.83 -9.16
CA THR A 245 4.85 -12.04 -9.30
C THR A 245 4.74 -11.13 -10.50
N LEU A 246 5.65 -10.15 -10.62
CA LEU A 246 5.70 -9.22 -11.74
C LEU A 246 6.94 -9.50 -12.60
N LYS A 247 6.82 -9.23 -13.91
CA LYS A 247 7.96 -9.25 -14.82
C LYS A 247 8.92 -8.09 -14.48
N GLN A 248 10.20 -8.35 -14.63
CA GLN A 248 11.26 -7.36 -14.41
C GLN A 248 11.39 -6.37 -15.58
#